data_15f378b7079302747169e3386c286390
#
_entry.id   15f378b7079302747169e3386c286390
#
_cell.length_a   1.000
_cell.length_b   1.000
_cell.length_c   1.000
_cell.angle_alpha   90.00
_cell.angle_beta   90.00
_cell.angle_gamma   90.00
#
_symmetry.space_group_name_H-M   'P 1'
#
loop_
_entity.id
_entity.type
_entity.pdbx_description
1 polymer ?
#
loop_
_entity_poly.entity_id
_entity_poly.type
_entity_poly.pdbx_seq_one_letter_code
_entity_poly.pdbx_strand_id
1 'polypeptide(L)'
;MSTLEHPQAEGLMPNPAYSHVVAATGRRMIYTAGQVSIDERGALVGAGDLAAQTTQVMRNLGLALAAAGAGYADVVKITTYVVNYQPEHRAIVGKARAAFFANGTPPASTLVGVAALALPEWLVEIEAVAVID
;
A
#
# COMPACT_ATOMS: atom_id res chain seq x y z
N MET A 1 -2.64 -24.39 0.27
CA MET A 1 -3.09 -23.38 -0.70
C MET A 1 -3.47 -22.12 0.03
N SER A 2 -2.97 -20.98 -0.41
CA SER A 2 -3.32 -19.70 0.22
C SER A 2 -4.70 -19.24 -0.23
N THR A 3 -5.46 -18.66 0.68
CA THR A 3 -6.76 -18.06 0.38
C THR A 3 -6.91 -16.75 1.11
N LEU A 4 -7.51 -15.78 0.43
CA LEU A 4 -7.88 -14.51 1.02
C LEU A 4 -9.39 -14.37 0.99
N GLU A 5 -9.98 -14.15 2.16
CA GLU A 5 -11.39 -13.89 2.29
C GLU A 5 -11.59 -12.44 2.70
N HIS A 6 -12.64 -11.83 2.17
CA HIS A 6 -12.99 -10.44 2.45
C HIS A 6 -14.40 -10.41 3.08
N PRO A 7 -14.54 -10.85 4.34
CA PRO A 7 -15.86 -10.93 4.96
C PRO A 7 -16.54 -9.57 5.02
N GLN A 8 -17.82 -9.55 4.75
CA GLN A 8 -18.59 -8.34 4.92
C GLN A 8 -18.76 -8.04 6.41
N ALA A 9 -18.40 -6.85 6.82
CA ALA A 9 -18.53 -6.41 8.21
C ALA A 9 -19.89 -5.73 8.40
N GLU A 10 -20.83 -6.44 8.99
CA GLU A 10 -22.14 -5.91 9.28
C GLU A 10 -22.03 -4.74 10.26
N GLY A 11 -22.74 -3.64 9.97
CA GLY A 11 -22.71 -2.44 10.81
C GLY A 11 -21.63 -1.43 10.43
N LEU A 12 -20.72 -1.77 9.51
CA LEU A 12 -19.73 -0.85 8.98
C LEU A 12 -20.11 -0.36 7.59
N MET A 13 -19.82 0.88 7.30
CA MET A 13 -20.14 1.45 6.00
C MET A 13 -19.22 0.84 4.93
N PRO A 14 -19.78 0.23 3.86
CA PRO A 14 -18.97 -0.31 2.77
C PRO A 14 -18.14 0.77 2.09
N ASN A 15 -16.95 0.40 1.63
CA ASN A 15 -16.08 1.29 0.87
C ASN A 15 -15.39 0.51 -0.25
N PRO A 16 -15.45 0.97 -1.51
CA PRO A 16 -14.81 0.25 -2.62
C PRO A 16 -13.28 0.35 -2.64
N ALA A 17 -12.73 1.31 -1.90
CA ALA A 17 -11.28 1.56 -1.92
C ALA A 17 -10.48 0.61 -1.02
N TYR A 18 -11.14 -0.05 -0.06
CA TYR A 18 -10.47 -0.99 0.86
C TYR A 18 -11.45 -2.01 1.42
N SER A 19 -10.91 -3.09 1.95
CA SER A 19 -11.67 -4.06 2.74
C SER A 19 -11.58 -3.69 4.22
N HIS A 20 -12.68 -3.79 4.96
CA HIS A 20 -12.64 -3.61 6.41
C HIS A 20 -11.86 -4.73 7.09
N VAL A 21 -11.98 -5.93 6.56
CA VAL A 21 -11.38 -7.14 7.12
C VAL A 21 -10.86 -8.00 5.97
N VAL A 22 -9.70 -8.58 6.17
CA VAL A 22 -9.19 -9.66 5.31
C VAL A 22 -8.82 -10.82 6.22
N ALA A 23 -9.40 -11.99 5.96
CA ALA A 23 -9.00 -13.22 6.62
C ALA A 23 -8.15 -14.04 5.64
N ALA A 24 -6.96 -14.39 6.06
CA ALA A 24 -6.00 -15.05 5.18
C ALA A 24 -5.56 -16.39 5.73
N THR A 25 -5.42 -17.36 4.84
CA THR A 25 -4.84 -18.68 5.14
C THR A 25 -3.66 -18.89 4.19
N GLY A 26 -2.52 -19.30 4.71
CA GLY A 26 -1.32 -19.56 3.93
C GLY A 26 -0.19 -19.93 4.86
N ARG A 27 0.90 -20.41 4.27
CA ARG A 27 2.05 -20.92 5.04
C ARG A 27 3.09 -19.87 5.33
N ARG A 28 3.16 -18.81 4.51
CA ARG A 28 4.19 -17.79 4.61
C ARG A 28 3.57 -16.42 4.74
N MET A 29 4.01 -15.69 5.74
CA MET A 29 3.67 -14.30 5.93
C MET A 29 4.85 -13.44 5.47
N ILE A 30 4.54 -12.43 4.69
CA ILE A 30 5.55 -11.53 4.11
C ILE A 30 5.30 -10.14 4.65
N TYR A 31 6.34 -9.55 5.23
CA TYR A 31 6.32 -8.19 5.76
C TYR A 31 7.29 -7.35 4.95
N THR A 32 6.83 -6.28 4.35
CA THR A 32 7.75 -5.35 3.69
C THR A 32 8.17 -4.25 4.64
N ALA A 33 9.35 -3.71 4.42
CA ALA A 33 9.69 -2.41 4.99
C ALA A 33 8.83 -1.33 4.33
N GLY A 34 8.74 -0.17 4.95
CA GLY A 34 8.14 1.00 4.32
C GLY A 34 8.94 1.40 3.09
N GLN A 35 8.25 1.55 1.96
CA GLN A 35 8.86 1.95 0.71
C GLN A 35 8.63 3.43 0.48
N VAL A 36 9.65 4.12 0.00
CA VAL A 36 9.62 5.55 -0.33
C VAL A 36 9.95 5.75 -1.81
N SER A 37 9.75 6.98 -2.31
CA SER A 37 9.88 7.24 -3.75
C SER A 37 11.33 7.45 -4.19
N ILE A 38 12.07 6.37 -4.21
CA ILE A 38 13.45 6.34 -4.71
C ILE A 38 13.58 5.25 -5.78
N ASP A 39 14.51 5.46 -6.69
CA ASP A 39 14.87 4.45 -7.68
C ASP A 39 15.94 3.48 -7.11
N GLU A 40 16.41 2.53 -7.93
CA GLU A 40 17.40 1.55 -7.49
C GLU A 40 18.75 2.13 -7.11
N ARG A 41 19.03 3.37 -7.51
CA ARG A 41 20.26 4.10 -7.17
C ARG A 41 20.07 5.00 -5.95
N GLY A 42 18.86 5.03 -5.37
CA GLY A 42 18.54 5.87 -4.24
C GLY A 42 18.17 7.30 -4.60
N ALA A 43 17.99 7.61 -5.90
CA ALA A 43 17.60 8.94 -6.33
C ALA A 43 16.09 9.17 -6.16
N LEU A 44 15.72 10.35 -5.70
CA LEU A 44 14.32 10.74 -5.54
C LEU A 44 13.59 10.74 -6.88
N VAL A 45 12.38 10.18 -6.90
CA VAL A 45 11.48 10.22 -8.06
C VAL A 45 10.26 11.06 -7.68
N GLY A 46 9.93 12.06 -8.50
CA GLY A 46 8.74 12.88 -8.31
C GLY A 46 8.86 13.92 -7.20
N ALA A 47 9.90 14.73 -7.24
CA ALA A 47 10.10 15.82 -6.26
C ALA A 47 8.85 16.72 -6.16
N GLY A 48 8.29 16.85 -4.96
CA GLY A 48 7.13 17.70 -4.71
C GLY A 48 5.81 17.18 -5.31
N ASP A 49 5.79 15.99 -5.89
CA ASP A 49 4.64 15.43 -6.60
C ASP A 49 4.15 14.16 -5.89
N LEU A 50 3.08 14.31 -5.10
CA LEU A 50 2.53 13.21 -4.30
C LEU A 50 2.02 12.06 -5.18
N ALA A 51 1.38 12.35 -6.31
CA ALA A 51 0.87 11.31 -7.22
C ALA A 51 2.02 10.50 -7.82
N ALA A 52 3.05 11.18 -8.32
CA ALA A 52 4.23 10.51 -8.90
C ALA A 52 4.97 9.71 -7.83
N GLN A 53 5.12 10.24 -6.63
CA GLN A 53 5.76 9.52 -5.53
C GLN A 53 4.96 8.29 -5.13
N THR A 54 3.64 8.40 -5.02
CA THR A 54 2.80 7.24 -4.67
C THR A 54 2.94 6.13 -5.72
N THR A 55 2.96 6.47 -6.99
CA THR A 55 3.15 5.47 -8.07
C THR A 55 4.50 4.77 -7.93
N GLN A 56 5.58 5.52 -7.71
CA GLN A 56 6.91 4.92 -7.54
C GLN A 56 6.98 4.05 -6.28
N VAL A 57 6.39 4.50 -5.19
CA VAL A 57 6.33 3.72 -3.94
C VAL A 57 5.61 2.40 -4.16
N MET A 58 4.49 2.40 -4.90
CA MET A 58 3.76 1.17 -5.22
C MET A 58 4.59 0.23 -6.10
N ARG A 59 5.35 0.76 -7.05
CA ARG A 59 6.27 -0.06 -7.86
C ARG A 59 7.34 -0.71 -6.98
N ASN A 60 7.92 0.06 -6.06
CA ASN A 60 8.93 -0.45 -5.13
C ASN A 60 8.34 -1.53 -4.21
N LEU A 61 7.11 -1.32 -3.76
CA LEU A 61 6.39 -2.31 -2.95
C LEU A 61 6.23 -3.63 -3.73
N GLY A 62 5.87 -3.55 -5.01
CA GLY A 62 5.76 -4.72 -5.87
C GLY A 62 7.08 -5.47 -6.03
N LEU A 63 8.20 -4.74 -6.15
CA LEU A 63 9.52 -5.34 -6.22
C LEU A 63 9.88 -6.05 -4.90
N ALA A 64 9.56 -5.44 -3.77
CA ALA A 64 9.79 -6.06 -2.47
C ALA A 64 8.97 -7.34 -2.30
N LEU A 65 7.69 -7.31 -2.68
CA LEU A 65 6.82 -8.48 -2.64
C LEU A 65 7.33 -9.59 -3.56
N ALA A 66 7.74 -9.25 -4.78
CA ALA A 66 8.27 -10.20 -5.76
C ALA A 66 9.52 -10.93 -5.26
N ALA A 67 10.35 -10.26 -4.47
CA ALA A 67 11.53 -10.87 -3.87
C ALA A 67 11.19 -12.07 -2.98
N ALA A 68 9.98 -12.10 -2.41
CA ALA A 68 9.50 -13.20 -1.59
C ALA A 68 8.50 -14.10 -2.33
N GLY A 69 8.31 -13.89 -3.63
CA GLY A 69 7.41 -14.70 -4.45
C GLY A 69 5.96 -14.26 -4.39
N ALA A 70 5.68 -13.05 -3.93
CA ALA A 70 4.32 -12.52 -3.81
C ALA A 70 4.05 -11.41 -4.82
N GLY A 71 2.79 -11.06 -4.97
CA GLY A 71 2.34 -9.93 -5.77
C GLY A 71 1.29 -9.12 -5.03
N TYR A 72 0.75 -8.10 -5.70
CA TYR A 72 -0.26 -7.23 -5.10
C TYR A 72 -1.52 -8.00 -4.68
N ALA A 73 -1.89 -9.05 -5.42
CA ALA A 73 -3.06 -9.86 -5.11
C ALA A 73 -2.93 -10.62 -3.77
N ASP A 74 -1.73 -10.79 -3.26
CA ASP A 74 -1.45 -11.49 -2.01
C ASP A 74 -1.45 -10.57 -0.80
N VAL A 75 -1.59 -9.27 -1.00
CA VAL A 75 -1.53 -8.27 0.08
C VAL A 75 -2.82 -8.33 0.90
N VAL A 76 -2.66 -8.51 2.21
CA VAL A 76 -3.79 -8.55 3.15
C VAL A 76 -3.96 -7.22 3.88
N LYS A 77 -2.87 -6.48 4.08
CA LYS A 77 -2.88 -5.19 4.78
C LYS A 77 -1.89 -4.24 4.13
N ILE A 78 -2.34 -3.02 3.93
CA ILE A 78 -1.47 -1.93 3.47
C ILE A 78 -1.63 -0.73 4.41
N THR A 79 -0.52 -0.11 4.77
CA THR A 79 -0.50 1.09 5.59
C THR A 79 0.25 2.19 4.85
N THR A 80 -0.39 3.34 4.72
CA THR A 80 0.13 4.48 3.97
C THR A 80 0.33 5.67 4.91
N TYR A 81 1.51 6.25 4.90
CA TYR A 81 1.89 7.42 5.69
C TYR A 81 2.09 8.61 4.75
N VAL A 82 1.39 9.70 4.99
CA VAL A 82 1.46 10.90 4.15
C VAL A 82 1.92 12.08 5.00
N VAL A 83 2.99 12.74 4.56
CA VAL A 83 3.54 13.92 5.27
C VAL A 83 2.59 15.10 5.14
N ASN A 84 2.33 15.78 6.26
CA ASN A 84 1.46 16.95 6.32
C ASN A 84 0.12 16.73 5.61
N TYR A 85 -0.52 15.60 5.92
CA TYR A 85 -1.74 15.15 5.25
C TYR A 85 -2.82 16.23 5.22
N GLN A 86 -3.41 16.42 4.03
CA GLN A 86 -4.60 17.24 3.81
C GLN A 86 -5.71 16.35 3.24
N PRO A 87 -6.99 16.67 3.48
CA PRO A 87 -8.10 15.85 2.98
C PRO A 87 -8.03 15.52 1.48
N GLU A 88 -7.57 16.45 0.65
CA GLU A 88 -7.41 16.26 -0.80
C GLU A 88 -6.34 15.23 -1.17
N HIS A 89 -5.40 14.94 -0.28
CA HIS A 89 -4.37 13.92 -0.52
C HIS A 89 -4.96 12.52 -0.61
N ARG A 90 -6.10 12.28 0.05
CA ARG A 90 -6.75 10.98 0.04
C ARG A 90 -7.08 10.52 -1.39
N ALA A 91 -7.65 11.39 -2.20
CA ALA A 91 -8.00 11.07 -3.57
C ALA A 91 -6.77 10.85 -4.45
N ILE A 92 -5.72 11.67 -4.24
CA ILE A 92 -4.47 11.57 -5.00
C ILE A 92 -3.81 10.21 -4.75
N VAL A 93 -3.62 9.86 -3.47
CA VAL A 93 -3.01 8.59 -3.08
C VAL A 93 -3.89 7.40 -3.50
N GLY A 94 -5.20 7.50 -3.26
CA GLY A 94 -6.15 6.45 -3.60
C GLY A 94 -6.16 6.11 -5.09
N LYS A 95 -6.16 7.12 -5.96
CA LYS A 95 -6.11 6.94 -7.39
C LYS A 95 -4.82 6.26 -7.85
N ALA A 96 -3.68 6.71 -7.34
CA ALA A 96 -2.39 6.13 -7.70
C ALA A 96 -2.26 4.68 -7.23
N ARG A 97 -2.78 4.36 -6.03
CA ARG A 97 -2.78 2.99 -5.50
C ARG A 97 -3.74 2.06 -6.23
N ALA A 98 -4.91 2.54 -6.58
CA ALA A 98 -5.98 1.72 -7.16
C ALA A 98 -5.53 0.98 -8.43
N ALA A 99 -4.65 1.58 -9.23
CA ALA A 99 -4.14 0.98 -10.44
C ALA A 99 -3.40 -0.35 -10.19
N PHE A 100 -2.81 -0.52 -9.01
CA PHE A 100 -2.06 -1.73 -8.65
C PHE A 100 -2.93 -2.83 -8.07
N PHE A 101 -4.16 -2.52 -7.68
CA PHE A 101 -5.12 -3.49 -7.14
C PHE A 101 -6.33 -3.70 -8.06
N ALA A 102 -6.23 -3.32 -9.33
CA ALA A 102 -7.35 -3.31 -10.27
C ALA A 102 -7.97 -4.69 -10.54
N ASN A 103 -7.21 -5.77 -10.34
CA ASN A 103 -7.62 -7.13 -10.69
C ASN A 103 -8.19 -7.94 -9.51
N GLY A 104 -8.52 -7.30 -8.41
CA GLY A 104 -9.00 -8.02 -7.23
C GLY A 104 -9.66 -7.12 -6.21
N THR A 105 -10.11 -7.75 -5.13
CA THR A 105 -10.65 -7.02 -3.99
C THR A 105 -9.50 -6.34 -3.26
N PRO A 106 -9.63 -5.05 -2.90
CA PRO A 106 -8.55 -4.34 -2.25
C PRO A 106 -8.26 -4.89 -0.84
N PRO A 107 -7.02 -4.73 -0.35
CA PRO A 107 -6.66 -5.16 1.00
C PRO A 107 -7.29 -4.29 2.08
N ALA A 108 -7.16 -4.73 3.32
CA ALA A 108 -7.40 -3.86 4.46
C ALA A 108 -6.37 -2.72 4.40
N SER A 109 -6.79 -1.50 4.71
CA SER A 109 -5.97 -0.32 4.49
C SER A 109 -6.13 0.67 5.63
N THR A 110 -5.01 1.27 6.02
CA THR A 110 -4.99 2.41 6.93
C THR A 110 -4.17 3.53 6.28
N LEU A 111 -4.67 4.74 6.32
CA LEU A 111 -3.95 5.91 5.84
C LEU A 111 -3.86 6.92 6.99
N VAL A 112 -2.66 7.36 7.29
CA VAL A 112 -2.40 8.31 8.37
C VAL A 112 -1.49 9.44 7.91
N GLY A 113 -1.74 10.62 8.43
CA GLY A 113 -0.84 11.76 8.28
C GLY A 113 0.28 11.68 9.31
N VAL A 114 1.49 12.05 8.88
CA VAL A 114 2.65 12.14 9.75
C VAL A 114 3.31 13.51 9.59
N ALA A 115 4.06 13.93 10.60
CA ALA A 115 4.76 15.20 10.53
C ALA A 115 5.90 15.17 9.51
N ALA A 116 6.63 14.07 9.46
CA ALA A 116 7.79 13.89 8.58
C ALA A 116 8.07 12.41 8.39
N LEU A 117 8.77 12.08 7.32
CA LEU A 117 9.42 10.79 7.11
C LEU A 117 10.92 10.95 7.36
N ALA A 118 11.70 9.91 7.07
CA ALA A 118 13.12 9.92 7.39
C ALA A 118 13.90 11.02 6.66
N LEU A 119 13.49 11.36 5.44
CA LEU A 119 14.08 12.50 4.70
C LEU A 119 12.97 13.47 4.29
N PRO A 120 13.29 14.78 4.24
CA PRO A 120 12.26 15.82 4.03
C PRO A 120 11.63 15.81 2.63
N GLU A 121 12.30 15.28 1.62
CA GLU A 121 11.76 15.19 0.27
C GLU A 121 10.78 14.04 0.06
N TRP A 122 10.68 13.11 1.01
CA TRP A 122 9.74 12.00 0.93
C TRP A 122 8.37 12.43 1.44
N LEU A 123 7.36 12.33 0.57
CA LEU A 123 5.99 12.76 0.85
C LEU A 123 5.08 11.62 1.29
N VAL A 124 5.44 10.39 0.94
CA VAL A 124 4.61 9.21 1.19
C VAL A 124 5.49 7.99 1.41
N GLU A 125 5.06 7.13 2.32
CA GLU A 125 5.68 5.84 2.59
C GLU A 125 4.59 4.80 2.73
N ILE A 126 4.80 3.61 2.15
CA ILE A 126 3.80 2.52 2.17
C ILE A 126 4.48 1.22 2.55
N GLU A 127 3.85 0.49 3.47
CA GLU A 127 4.24 -0.85 3.87
C GLU A 127 3.09 -1.82 3.68
N ALA A 128 3.39 -3.10 3.57
CA ALA A 128 2.38 -4.12 3.35
C ALA A 128 2.70 -5.42 4.07
N VAL A 129 1.63 -6.18 4.33
CA VAL A 129 1.70 -7.58 4.76
C VAL A 129 0.99 -8.40 3.69
N ALA A 130 1.62 -9.49 3.27
CA ALA A 130 1.06 -10.44 2.31
C ALA A 130 1.10 -11.87 2.87
N VAL A 131 0.25 -12.73 2.35
CA VAL A 131 0.20 -14.14 2.74
C VAL A 131 0.21 -15.00 1.47
N ILE A 132 1.11 -15.97 1.42
CA ILE A 132 1.22 -16.96 0.34
C ILE A 132 1.46 -18.36 0.90
N ASP A 133 1.51 -19.34 0.03
CA ASP A 133 1.91 -20.71 0.40
C ASP A 133 3.42 -20.89 0.42
#